data_4427bcc462ce4fc556ebe43931289f7c
#
_entry.id   4427bcc462ce4fc556ebe43931289f7c
#
_cell.length_a   1.000
_cell.length_b   1.000
_cell.length_c   1.000
_cell.angle_alpha   90.00
_cell.angle_beta   90.00
_cell.angle_gamma   90.00
#
_symmetry.space_group_name_H-M   'P 1'
#
loop_
_entity.id
_entity.type
_entity.pdbx_description
1 polymer ?
#
loop_
_entity_poly.entity_id
_entity_poly.type
_entity_poly.pdbx_seq_one_letter_code
_entity_poly.pdbx_strand_id
1 'polypeptide(L)'
;MRTRERVERWVFDIETDSEIGLEENEENVKPTEGGKGGEKNKKYEKSKQDITNEIAAIMRQIAASVTFLPLLEDECSFDLIVYTNKDSETPQEWEESDPRFIRNAETVKLRSFSTKVHSVEAAVAYKAESPLNV
;
A
#
# COMPACT_ATOMS: atom_id res chain seq x y z
N MET A 1 22.60 -23.01 13.47
CA MET A 1 21.87 -22.69 12.24
C MET A 1 20.84 -21.61 12.54
N ARG A 2 20.99 -20.42 12.00
CA ARG A 2 19.95 -19.40 12.12
C ARG A 2 18.76 -19.84 11.27
N THR A 3 17.64 -20.14 11.89
CA THR A 3 16.40 -20.42 11.20
C THR A 3 15.92 -19.13 10.54
N ARG A 4 15.78 -19.13 9.22
CA ARG A 4 15.17 -18.02 8.47
C ARG A 4 13.65 -18.09 8.58
N GLU A 5 13.13 -18.07 9.79
CA GLU A 5 11.71 -18.03 10.02
C GLU A 5 11.18 -16.62 9.75
N ARG A 6 10.04 -16.54 9.06
CA ARG A 6 9.38 -15.27 8.77
C ARG A 6 8.35 -15.03 9.84
N VAL A 7 8.50 -13.94 10.54
CA VAL A 7 7.65 -13.63 11.70
C VAL A 7 6.69 -12.49 11.45
N GLU A 8 7.02 -11.62 10.50
CA GLU A 8 6.22 -10.43 10.19
C GLU A 8 6.38 -10.04 8.73
N ARG A 9 5.27 -9.66 8.09
CA ARG A 9 5.23 -9.27 6.68
C ARG A 9 4.33 -8.07 6.50
N TRP A 10 4.90 -6.97 6.10
CA TRP A 10 4.19 -5.76 5.73
C TRP A 10 3.91 -5.76 4.24
N VAL A 11 2.68 -5.48 3.87
CA VAL A 11 2.26 -5.47 2.46
C VAL A 11 1.66 -4.11 2.14
N PHE A 12 2.18 -3.50 1.09
CA PHE A 12 1.65 -2.26 0.52
C PHE A 12 1.23 -2.56 -0.91
N ASP A 13 -0.07 -2.59 -1.14
CA ASP A 13 -0.63 -2.80 -2.46
C ASP A 13 -0.92 -1.45 -3.11
N ILE A 14 -0.26 -1.19 -4.23
CA ILE A 14 -0.27 0.10 -4.91
C ILE A 14 -0.92 -0.07 -6.27
N GLU A 15 -2.07 0.55 -6.46
CA GLU A 15 -2.76 0.58 -7.73
C GLU A 15 -2.67 1.97 -8.36
N THR A 16 -2.47 2.00 -9.67
CA THR A 16 -2.50 3.24 -10.44
C THR A 16 -3.90 3.46 -11.00
N ASP A 17 -4.49 4.61 -10.76
CA ASP A 17 -5.76 4.99 -11.34
C ASP A 17 -5.57 5.36 -12.82
N SER A 18 -5.98 4.46 -13.70
CA SER A 18 -5.86 4.65 -15.16
C SER A 18 -6.83 5.67 -15.74
N GLU A 19 -7.86 6.08 -15.00
CA GLU A 19 -8.82 7.06 -15.47
C GLU A 19 -8.28 8.50 -15.45
N ILE A 20 -7.28 8.77 -14.63
CA ILE A 20 -6.70 10.12 -14.51
C ILE A 20 -5.74 10.43 -15.66
N GLY A 21 -5.14 9.45 -16.29
CA GLY A 21 -4.22 9.62 -17.43
C GLY A 21 -4.86 10.02 -18.75
N LEU A 22 -6.19 10.06 -18.83
CA LEU A 22 -6.93 10.38 -20.06
C LEU A 22 -7.37 11.85 -20.15
N GLU A 23 -7.22 12.65 -19.10
CA GLU A 23 -7.67 14.05 -19.07
C GLU A 23 -6.61 15.09 -19.46
N GLU A 24 -5.37 14.70 -19.74
CA GLU A 24 -4.30 15.68 -20.11
C GLU A 24 -4.26 16.05 -21.61
N ASN A 25 -5.20 15.59 -22.45
CA ASN A 25 -5.19 15.87 -23.89
C ASN A 25 -6.45 16.55 -24.44
N GLU A 26 -7.20 17.30 -23.65
CA GLU A 26 -8.25 18.18 -24.18
C GLU A 26 -7.98 19.68 -23.95
N GLU A 27 -6.87 20.17 -24.44
CA GLU A 27 -6.78 21.57 -24.88
C GLU A 27 -7.37 21.64 -26.29
N ASN A 28 -8.66 21.88 -26.40
CA ASN A 28 -9.37 22.62 -27.43
C ASN A 28 -10.85 22.25 -27.53
N VAL A 29 -11.67 22.72 -26.61
CA VAL A 29 -13.10 22.85 -26.90
C VAL A 29 -13.57 24.23 -26.45
N LYS A 30 -13.94 25.05 -27.44
CA LYS A 30 -14.61 26.34 -27.26
C LYS A 30 -15.91 26.17 -26.47
N PRO A 31 -16.31 27.09 -25.60
CA PRO A 31 -17.57 27.02 -24.88
C PRO A 31 -18.73 27.33 -25.81
N THR A 32 -19.65 26.38 -25.96
CA THR A 32 -21.01 26.65 -26.45
C THR A 32 -21.94 26.70 -25.25
N GLU A 33 -22.62 27.81 -25.10
CA GLU A 33 -23.66 28.05 -24.10
C GLU A 33 -24.86 27.12 -24.31
N GLY A 34 -25.40 26.67 -23.16
CA GLY A 34 -26.81 26.24 -23.09
C GLY A 34 -27.06 24.76 -22.77
N GLY A 35 -27.41 24.47 -21.50
CA GLY A 35 -27.97 23.16 -21.12
C GLY A 35 -27.97 22.91 -19.61
N LYS A 36 -29.13 23.02 -19.02
CA LYS A 36 -29.42 22.73 -17.61
C LYS A 36 -29.14 21.26 -17.23
N GLY A 37 -28.60 21.05 -16.04
CA GLY A 37 -28.93 19.90 -15.21
C GLY A 37 -28.04 18.68 -15.44
N GLY A 38 -26.97 18.59 -14.70
CA GLY A 38 -26.19 17.38 -14.42
C GLY A 38 -25.26 17.72 -13.27
N GLU A 39 -25.53 17.18 -12.11
CA GLU A 39 -24.58 17.16 -11.02
C GLU A 39 -23.34 16.43 -11.54
N LYS A 40 -22.39 17.20 -12.03
CA LYS A 40 -21.03 16.71 -12.25
C LYS A 40 -20.51 16.37 -10.87
N ASN A 41 -20.38 15.09 -10.58
CA ASN A 41 -19.51 14.59 -9.51
C ASN A 41 -18.14 15.24 -9.73
N LYS A 42 -17.90 16.37 -9.04
CA LYS A 42 -16.57 16.92 -8.93
C LYS A 42 -15.78 15.86 -8.20
N LYS A 43 -14.99 15.08 -8.97
CA LYS A 43 -13.98 14.19 -8.43
C LYS A 43 -13.14 15.07 -7.50
N TYR A 44 -13.25 14.85 -6.19
CA TYR A 44 -12.62 15.70 -5.17
C TYR A 44 -11.11 15.57 -5.36
N GLU A 45 -10.52 16.61 -5.92
CA GLU A 45 -9.08 16.66 -6.12
C GLU A 45 -8.40 16.89 -4.77
N LYS A 46 -7.74 15.87 -4.25
CA LYS A 46 -7.00 15.96 -2.98
C LYS A 46 -5.86 16.96 -3.09
N SER A 47 -5.78 17.85 -2.13
CA SER A 47 -4.64 18.76 -2.02
C SER A 47 -3.37 17.99 -1.61
N LYS A 48 -2.22 18.57 -1.92
CA LYS A 48 -0.93 18.02 -1.45
C LYS A 48 -0.90 17.88 0.07
N GLN A 49 -1.52 18.81 0.78
CA GLN A 49 -1.61 18.77 2.24
C GLN A 49 -2.45 17.57 2.74
N ASP A 50 -3.56 17.28 2.08
CA ASP A 50 -4.41 16.14 2.43
C ASP A 50 -3.66 14.82 2.24
N ILE A 51 -2.95 14.67 1.13
CA ILE A 51 -2.12 13.50 0.85
C ILE A 51 -1.03 13.34 1.93
N THR A 52 -0.35 14.42 2.28
CA THR A 52 0.68 14.42 3.34
C THR A 52 0.09 13.99 4.69
N ASN A 53 -1.09 14.49 5.01
CA ASN A 53 -1.78 14.14 6.27
C ASN A 53 -2.20 12.66 6.29
N GLU A 54 -2.65 12.10 5.18
CA GLU A 54 -3.01 10.69 5.07
C GLU A 54 -1.77 9.79 5.20
N ILE A 55 -0.67 10.13 4.55
CA ILE A 55 0.59 9.41 4.70
C ILE A 55 1.06 9.46 6.16
N ALA A 56 1.00 10.62 6.80
CA ALA A 56 1.35 10.76 8.20
C ALA A 56 0.44 9.92 9.12
N ALA A 57 -0.84 9.78 8.78
CA ALA A 57 -1.77 8.92 9.52
C ALA A 57 -1.38 7.43 9.40
N ILE A 58 -0.98 6.96 8.22
CA ILE A 58 -0.47 5.60 8.02
C ILE A 58 0.83 5.37 8.80
N MET A 59 1.75 6.31 8.76
CA MET A 59 3.01 6.22 9.51
C MET A 59 2.77 6.11 11.02
N ARG A 60 1.81 6.89 11.55
CA ARG A 60 1.40 6.79 12.97
C ARG A 60 0.75 5.45 13.28
N GLN A 61 -0.05 4.90 12.36
CA GLN A 61 -0.68 3.60 12.53
C GLN A 61 0.35 2.48 12.53
N ILE A 62 1.35 2.53 11.65
CA ILE A 62 2.47 1.58 11.62
C ILE A 62 3.21 1.63 12.95
N ALA A 63 3.55 2.82 13.45
CA ALA A 63 4.22 2.97 14.74
C ALA A 63 3.38 2.45 15.92
N ALA A 64 2.06 2.66 15.89
CA ALA A 64 1.13 2.17 16.91
C ALA A 64 0.91 0.66 16.86
N SER A 65 1.23 -0.01 15.76
CA SER A 65 1.05 -1.46 15.61
C SER A 65 1.88 -2.29 16.60
N VAL A 66 2.89 -1.71 17.18
CA VAL A 66 3.68 -2.32 18.27
C VAL A 66 2.82 -2.77 19.46
N THR A 67 1.63 -2.18 19.63
CA THR A 67 0.71 -2.52 20.70
C THR A 67 0.05 -3.89 20.55
N PHE A 68 -0.06 -4.42 19.34
CA PHE A 68 -0.68 -5.72 19.07
C PHE A 68 0.25 -6.73 18.41
N LEU A 69 1.35 -6.29 17.81
CA LEU A 69 2.32 -7.20 17.22
C LEU A 69 3.08 -7.97 18.31
N PRO A 70 3.37 -9.27 18.10
CA PRO A 70 4.19 -10.04 19.00
C PRO A 70 5.59 -9.43 19.17
N LEU A 71 6.11 -9.49 20.40
CA LEU A 71 7.48 -9.05 20.68
C LEU A 71 8.47 -9.96 19.96
N LEU A 72 9.41 -9.35 19.26
CA LEU A 72 10.52 -10.07 18.62
C LEU A 72 11.67 -10.16 19.62
N GLU A 73 11.90 -11.35 20.17
CA GLU A 73 12.95 -11.58 21.20
C GLU A 73 14.33 -11.77 20.57
N ASP A 74 14.36 -12.29 19.35
CA ASP A 74 15.58 -12.57 18.61
C ASP A 74 15.97 -11.40 17.70
N GLU A 75 17.25 -11.33 17.38
CA GLU A 75 17.77 -10.39 16.39
C GLU A 75 17.20 -10.73 15.01
N CYS A 76 16.50 -9.77 14.41
CA CYS A 76 15.83 -9.90 13.10
C CYS A 76 16.52 -9.05 12.04
N SER A 77 16.42 -9.51 10.80
CA SER A 77 16.72 -8.74 9.60
C SER A 77 15.46 -8.58 8.76
N PHE A 78 15.49 -7.72 7.77
CA PHE A 78 14.37 -7.57 6.83
C PHE A 78 14.83 -7.67 5.38
N ASP A 79 13.93 -8.13 4.54
CA ASP A 79 14.08 -8.11 3.10
C ASP A 79 12.97 -7.25 2.49
N LEU A 80 13.30 -6.50 1.44
CA LEU A 80 12.32 -5.76 0.66
C LEU A 80 12.03 -6.55 -0.62
N ILE A 81 10.77 -6.89 -0.83
CA ILE A 81 10.30 -7.61 -2.01
C ILE A 81 9.33 -6.72 -2.78
N VAL A 82 9.58 -6.56 -4.07
CA VAL A 82 8.75 -5.74 -4.95
C VAL A 82 8.13 -6.62 -6.03
N TYR A 83 6.81 -6.53 -6.17
CA TYR A 83 6.05 -7.18 -7.23
C TYR A 83 5.75 -6.15 -8.31
N THR A 84 6.12 -6.44 -9.53
CA THR A 84 5.90 -5.57 -10.69
C THR A 84 5.26 -6.33 -11.83
N ASN A 85 4.79 -5.61 -12.84
CA ASN A 85 4.38 -6.24 -14.09
C ASN A 85 5.58 -6.90 -14.76
N LYS A 86 5.33 -7.96 -15.54
CA LYS A 86 6.39 -8.73 -16.22
C LYS A 86 7.24 -7.91 -17.16
N ASP A 87 6.66 -6.84 -17.72
CA ASP A 87 7.33 -5.96 -18.69
C ASP A 87 8.04 -4.76 -18.03
N SER A 88 8.04 -4.70 -16.70
CA SER A 88 8.70 -3.62 -15.98
C SER A 88 10.22 -3.84 -15.97
N GLU A 89 10.95 -2.77 -16.22
CA GLU A 89 12.41 -2.79 -16.04
C GLU A 89 12.74 -2.83 -14.54
N THR A 90 13.51 -3.83 -14.16
CA THR A 90 14.02 -3.96 -12.79
C THR A 90 15.48 -3.55 -12.73
N PRO A 91 15.93 -2.90 -11.64
CA PRO A 91 17.34 -2.60 -11.46
C PRO A 91 18.20 -3.87 -11.52
N GLN A 92 19.38 -3.80 -12.14
CA GLN A 92 20.28 -4.94 -12.32
C GLN A 92 20.78 -5.56 -11.01
N GLU A 93 20.70 -4.80 -9.92
CA GLU A 93 21.15 -5.21 -8.59
C GLU A 93 20.09 -6.04 -7.83
N TRP A 94 18.89 -6.17 -8.40
CA TRP A 94 17.79 -6.90 -7.79
C TRP A 94 17.76 -8.33 -8.30
N GLU A 95 17.56 -9.27 -7.39
CA GLU A 95 17.44 -10.69 -7.69
C GLU A 95 15.97 -11.14 -7.62
N GLU A 96 15.63 -12.15 -8.41
CA GLU A 96 14.34 -12.81 -8.30
C GLU A 96 14.21 -13.50 -6.94
N SER A 97 13.05 -13.37 -6.32
CA SER A 97 12.77 -13.96 -5.02
C SER A 97 11.38 -14.60 -5.00
N ASP A 98 11.23 -15.64 -4.20
CA ASP A 98 9.92 -16.22 -3.92
C ASP A 98 9.09 -15.32 -3.02
N PRO A 99 7.74 -15.36 -3.15
CA PRO A 99 6.86 -14.71 -2.20
C PRO A 99 7.07 -15.34 -0.82
N ARG A 100 7.39 -14.51 0.15
CA ARG A 100 7.77 -14.97 1.48
C ARG A 100 6.59 -14.95 2.43
N PHE A 101 5.67 -15.92 2.27
CA PHE A 101 4.50 -16.06 3.12
C PHE A 101 4.84 -16.59 4.51
N ILE A 102 4.03 -16.20 5.48
CA ILE A 102 4.11 -16.66 6.87
C ILE A 102 3.10 -17.79 7.07
N ARG A 103 3.52 -18.90 7.68
CA ARG A 103 2.60 -19.96 8.09
C ARG A 103 1.82 -19.51 9.33
N ASN A 104 0.51 -19.85 9.39
CA ASN A 104 -0.38 -19.48 10.50
C ASN A 104 -0.34 -17.98 10.80
N ALA A 105 -0.39 -17.16 9.76
CA ALA A 105 -0.39 -15.73 9.90
C ALA A 105 -1.76 -15.20 10.29
N GLU A 106 -1.78 -14.24 11.19
CA GLU A 106 -2.88 -13.31 11.36
C GLU A 106 -2.58 -12.05 10.56
N THR A 107 -3.61 -11.50 9.92
CA THR A 107 -3.47 -10.32 9.09
C THR A 107 -4.35 -9.19 9.60
N VAL A 108 -3.78 -8.02 9.79
CA VAL A 108 -4.48 -6.80 10.15
C VAL A 108 -4.37 -5.80 9.01
N LYS A 109 -5.52 -5.37 8.49
CA LYS A 109 -5.57 -4.28 7.52
C LYS A 109 -5.35 -2.95 8.23
N LEU A 110 -4.48 -2.14 7.64
CA LEU A 110 -4.25 -0.77 8.04
C LEU A 110 -5.13 0.18 7.22
N ARG A 111 -5.07 1.47 7.53
CA ARG A 111 -5.75 2.47 6.73
C ARG A 111 -5.19 2.51 5.31
N SER A 112 -6.09 2.66 4.34
CA SER A 112 -5.72 2.98 2.97
C SER A 112 -5.60 4.48 2.79
N PHE A 113 -4.85 4.91 1.79
CA PHE A 113 -4.83 6.29 1.35
C PHE A 113 -4.72 6.34 -0.19
N SER A 114 -5.05 7.47 -0.75
CA SER A 114 -4.92 7.69 -2.18
C SER A 114 -4.27 9.04 -2.46
N THR A 115 -3.53 9.08 -3.53
CA THR A 115 -3.00 10.30 -4.15
C THR A 115 -3.88 10.66 -5.35
N LYS A 116 -3.47 11.63 -6.18
CA LYS A 116 -4.16 11.94 -7.43
C LYS A 116 -4.16 10.78 -8.43
N VAL A 117 -3.13 9.93 -8.41
CA VAL A 117 -2.86 8.90 -9.41
C VAL A 117 -2.73 7.48 -8.84
N HIS A 118 -2.56 7.33 -7.54
CA HIS A 118 -2.36 6.04 -6.90
C HIS A 118 -3.29 5.84 -5.71
N SER A 119 -3.72 4.61 -5.50
CA SER A 119 -4.30 4.15 -4.24
C SER A 119 -3.36 3.15 -3.57
N VAL A 120 -3.25 3.23 -2.25
CA VAL A 120 -2.38 2.37 -1.46
C VAL A 120 -3.18 1.72 -0.35
N GLU A 121 -3.20 0.39 -0.35
CA GLU A 121 -3.71 -0.42 0.75
C GLU A 121 -2.55 -1.01 1.51
N ALA A 122 -2.60 -0.97 2.84
CA ALA A 122 -1.57 -1.50 3.69
C ALA A 122 -2.12 -2.57 4.62
N ALA A 123 -1.34 -3.61 4.85
CA ALA A 123 -1.65 -4.67 5.79
C ALA A 123 -0.38 -5.21 6.43
N VAL A 124 -0.50 -5.75 7.63
CA VAL A 124 0.57 -6.49 8.28
C VAL A 124 0.09 -7.91 8.59
N ALA A 125 0.89 -8.89 8.18
CA ALA A 125 0.72 -10.28 8.56
C ALA A 125 1.82 -10.63 9.58
N TYR A 126 1.44 -11.31 10.63
CA TYR A 126 2.37 -11.76 11.66
C TYR A 126 2.07 -13.20 12.07
N LYS A 127 3.08 -13.88 12.57
CA LYS A 127 2.91 -15.24 13.06
C LYS A 127 2.06 -15.22 14.32
N ALA A 128 0.90 -15.91 14.25
CA ALA A 128 0.09 -16.12 15.43
C ALA A 128 0.84 -16.99 16.45
N GLU A 129 0.81 -16.59 17.70
CA GLU A 129 1.28 -17.46 18.78
C GLU A 129 0.41 -18.73 18.79
N SER A 130 1.04 -19.89 18.73
CA SER A 130 0.31 -21.14 18.95
C SER A 130 -0.30 -21.07 20.35
N PRO A 131 -1.60 -21.35 20.51
CA PRO A 131 -2.18 -21.45 21.84
C PRO A 131 -1.31 -22.43 22.62
N LEU A 132 -0.78 -21.99 23.73
CA LEU A 132 -0.03 -22.84 24.65
C LEU A 132 -0.86 -24.10 24.88
N ASN A 133 -0.35 -25.25 24.48
CA ASN A 133 -0.91 -26.52 24.90
C ASN A 133 -0.77 -26.56 26.41
N VAL A 134 -1.84 -26.21 27.06
CA VAL A 134 -1.97 -26.38 28.48
C VAL A 134 -2.39 -27.82 28.76
#